data_01d5c779feb3e342a34aed1e47aeaf70
#
_entry.id   01d5c779feb3e342a34aed1e47aeaf70
#
_cell.length_a   1.000
_cell.length_b   1.000
_cell.length_c   1.000
_cell.angle_alpha   90.00
_cell.angle_beta   90.00
_cell.angle_gamma   90.00
#
_symmetry.space_group_name_H-M   'P 1'
#
loop_
_entity.id
_entity.type
_entity.pdbx_description
1 polymer ?
#
loop_
_entity_poly.entity_id
_entity_poly.type
_entity_poly.pdbx_seq_one_letter_code
_entity_poly.pdbx_strand_id
1 'polypeptide(L)'
;MQNDKKYNVLFVCSSNVCRSPYCEFMLRRMIENDEDLKGRVNVCSSAVFNRSKNIFPKAVDILKREGFDERDILAHKPSFKTDKERFEKADVIIGMSHTHKLLTPGKYRKKYVTLSEAATGKYSPVPDPFLATSQQSYDKTMQVLKGFVTQYFSKLKSLLEKQK
;
A
#
# COMPACT_ATOMS: atom_id res chain seq x y z
N MET A 1 -3.45 -31.02 5.54
CA MET A 1 -4.12 -29.87 4.91
C MET A 1 -3.23 -28.66 5.06
N GLN A 2 -2.70 -28.16 3.96
CA GLN A 2 -2.00 -26.87 3.98
C GLN A 2 -3.02 -25.80 4.32
N ASN A 3 -2.67 -24.96 5.28
CA ASN A 3 -3.52 -23.85 5.70
C ASN A 3 -3.50 -22.82 4.57
N ASP A 4 -4.53 -22.82 3.70
CA ASP A 4 -4.67 -21.92 2.54
C ASP A 4 -4.94 -20.45 2.94
N LYS A 5 -4.68 -20.10 4.21
CA LYS A 5 -4.85 -18.73 4.69
C LYS A 5 -3.77 -17.82 4.13
N LYS A 6 -4.16 -16.94 3.21
CA LYS A 6 -3.26 -15.93 2.67
C LYS A 6 -2.98 -14.83 3.70
N TYR A 7 -1.75 -14.31 3.67
CA TYR A 7 -1.38 -13.13 4.44
C TYR A 7 -1.93 -11.87 3.77
N ASN A 8 -2.62 -11.04 4.52
CA ASN A 8 -3.36 -9.89 3.98
C ASN A 8 -2.68 -8.57 4.37
N VAL A 9 -2.19 -7.84 3.37
CA VAL A 9 -1.58 -6.51 3.50
C VAL A 9 -2.57 -5.46 3.06
N LEU A 10 -2.87 -4.49 3.92
CA LEU A 10 -3.72 -3.34 3.60
C LEU A 10 -2.89 -2.06 3.66
N PHE A 11 -2.70 -1.39 2.51
CA PHE A 11 -2.14 -0.05 2.47
C PHE A 11 -3.22 1.00 2.69
N VAL A 12 -2.94 2.01 3.51
CA VAL A 12 -3.85 3.12 3.76
C VAL A 12 -3.16 4.47 3.56
N CYS A 13 -3.91 5.42 3.01
CA CYS A 13 -3.54 6.83 2.96
C CYS A 13 -4.81 7.69 3.10
N SER A 14 -4.71 8.99 2.88
CA SER A 14 -5.85 9.90 3.08
C SER A 14 -7.05 9.55 2.20
N SER A 15 -6.86 9.40 0.89
CA SER A 15 -7.95 9.35 -0.11
C SER A 15 -7.98 8.08 -0.96
N ASN A 16 -6.98 7.22 -0.86
CA ASN A 16 -6.84 6.00 -1.69
C ASN A 16 -6.79 6.26 -3.20
N VAL A 17 -6.20 7.37 -3.60
CA VAL A 17 -6.10 7.77 -5.01
C VAL A 17 -4.67 7.94 -5.52
N CYS A 18 -3.67 7.92 -4.65
CA CYS A 18 -2.28 8.20 -5.00
C CYS A 18 -1.30 7.25 -4.29
N ARG A 19 -0.93 7.52 -3.03
CA ARG A 19 0.12 6.77 -2.31
C ARG A 19 -0.24 5.30 -2.08
N SER A 20 -1.38 5.02 -1.48
CA SER A 20 -1.76 3.63 -1.16
C SER A 20 -2.03 2.77 -2.40
N PRO A 21 -2.71 3.24 -3.46
CA PRO A 21 -2.84 2.42 -4.67
C PRO A 21 -1.51 2.20 -5.38
N TYR A 22 -0.59 3.17 -5.39
CA TYR A 22 0.75 2.97 -5.94
C TYR A 22 1.48 1.83 -5.21
N CYS A 23 1.47 1.84 -3.89
CA CYS A 23 2.07 0.78 -3.08
C CYS A 23 1.42 -0.58 -3.35
N GLU A 24 0.10 -0.61 -3.47
CA GLU A 24 -0.66 -1.83 -3.79
C GLU A 24 -0.22 -2.44 -5.12
N PHE A 25 -0.17 -1.64 -6.19
CA PHE A 25 0.27 -2.10 -7.52
C PHE A 25 1.71 -2.61 -7.49
N MET A 26 2.61 -1.86 -6.88
CA MET A 26 4.03 -2.22 -6.81
C MET A 26 4.26 -3.51 -6.03
N LEU A 27 3.69 -3.62 -4.83
CA LEU A 27 3.88 -4.83 -4.01
C LEU A 27 3.22 -6.06 -4.65
N ARG A 28 2.04 -5.89 -5.22
CA ARG A 28 1.35 -6.99 -5.90
C ARG A 28 2.20 -7.56 -7.04
N ARG A 29 2.80 -6.70 -7.87
CA ARG A 29 3.68 -7.13 -8.94
C ARG A 29 4.91 -7.88 -8.43
N MET A 30 5.53 -7.38 -7.36
CA MET A 30 6.69 -8.05 -6.75
C MET A 30 6.32 -9.44 -6.25
N ILE A 31 5.15 -9.58 -5.62
CA ILE A 31 4.64 -10.86 -5.12
C ILE A 31 4.35 -11.83 -6.27
N GLU A 32 3.70 -11.36 -7.32
CA GLU A 32 3.36 -12.21 -8.49
C GLU A 32 4.59 -12.73 -9.23
N ASN A 33 5.69 -11.98 -9.18
CA ASN A 33 6.97 -12.36 -9.79
C ASN A 33 7.88 -13.18 -8.85
N ASP A 34 7.44 -13.49 -7.65
CA ASP A 34 8.20 -14.26 -6.67
C ASP A 34 7.55 -15.63 -6.44
N GLU A 35 8.26 -16.70 -6.81
CA GLU A 35 7.74 -18.07 -6.75
C GLU A 35 7.36 -18.51 -5.32
N ASP A 36 8.04 -17.99 -4.29
CA ASP A 36 7.77 -18.33 -2.90
C ASP A 36 6.55 -17.60 -2.32
N LEU A 37 6.23 -16.40 -2.82
CA LEU A 37 5.15 -15.56 -2.31
C LEU A 37 3.88 -15.59 -3.16
N LYS A 38 4.00 -15.96 -4.42
CA LYS A 38 2.88 -16.04 -5.35
C LYS A 38 1.75 -16.90 -4.78
N GLY A 39 0.53 -16.33 -4.78
CA GLY A 39 -0.65 -17.01 -4.24
C GLY A 39 -0.76 -17.03 -2.72
N ARG A 40 0.26 -16.58 -1.97
CA ARG A 40 0.28 -16.61 -0.50
C ARG A 40 -0.05 -15.27 0.16
N VAL A 41 -0.04 -14.19 -0.60
CA VAL A 41 -0.27 -12.83 -0.08
C VAL A 41 -1.36 -12.14 -0.89
N ASN A 42 -2.30 -11.53 -0.19
CA ASN A 42 -3.26 -10.60 -0.78
C ASN A 42 -2.83 -9.16 -0.44
N VAL A 43 -2.94 -8.27 -1.40
CA VAL A 43 -2.66 -6.84 -1.21
C VAL A 43 -3.87 -6.03 -1.63
N CYS A 44 -4.30 -5.11 -0.78
CA CYS A 44 -5.35 -4.15 -1.09
C CYS A 44 -5.03 -2.79 -0.48
N SER A 45 -5.86 -1.80 -0.74
CA SER A 45 -5.69 -0.45 -0.21
C SER A 45 -7.01 0.21 0.14
N SER A 46 -6.98 1.24 0.99
CA SER A 46 -8.14 2.00 1.42
C SER A 46 -7.77 3.41 1.86
N ALA A 47 -8.75 4.29 1.87
CA ALA A 47 -8.65 5.61 2.47
C ALA A 47 -9.08 5.59 3.94
N VAL A 48 -8.50 6.50 4.74
CA VAL A 48 -8.86 6.66 6.15
C VAL A 48 -9.38 8.07 6.48
N PHE A 49 -9.23 9.03 5.57
CA PHE A 49 -9.63 10.42 5.79
C PHE A 49 -10.87 10.80 4.98
N ASN A 50 -10.84 10.69 3.65
CA ASN A 50 -11.95 11.10 2.79
C ASN A 50 -12.24 10.10 1.66
N ARG A 51 -13.48 10.13 1.19
CA ARG A 51 -13.92 9.32 0.04
C ARG A 51 -13.50 9.98 -1.26
N SER A 52 -13.13 9.16 -2.23
CA SER A 52 -12.85 9.59 -3.60
C SER A 52 -13.46 8.61 -4.61
N LYS A 53 -13.68 9.07 -5.83
CA LYS A 53 -14.33 8.25 -6.88
C LYS A 53 -13.33 7.60 -7.83
N ASN A 54 -12.26 8.31 -8.15
CA ASN A 54 -11.30 7.89 -9.18
C ASN A 54 -9.86 8.04 -8.69
N ILE A 55 -8.97 7.22 -9.22
CA ILE A 55 -7.54 7.35 -9.03
C ILE A 55 -7.05 8.71 -9.58
N PHE A 56 -6.06 9.30 -8.92
CA PHE A 56 -5.51 10.59 -9.29
C PHE A 56 -4.74 10.51 -10.63
N PRO A 57 -4.94 11.44 -11.59
CA PRO A 57 -4.31 11.36 -12.92
C PRO A 57 -2.79 11.23 -12.90
N LYS A 58 -2.10 11.93 -12.01
CA LYS A 58 -0.63 11.79 -11.86
C LYS A 58 -0.21 10.40 -11.36
N ALA A 59 -1.05 9.75 -10.57
CA ALA A 59 -0.81 8.36 -10.16
C ALA A 59 -0.99 7.40 -11.34
N VAL A 60 -1.98 7.64 -12.19
CA VAL A 60 -2.14 6.88 -13.45
C VAL A 60 -0.88 7.01 -14.30
N ASP A 61 -0.38 8.22 -14.50
CA ASP A 61 0.80 8.48 -15.34
C ASP A 61 2.05 7.78 -14.82
N ILE A 62 2.30 7.84 -13.50
CA ILE A 62 3.49 7.18 -12.94
C ILE A 62 3.37 5.66 -12.99
N LEU A 63 2.19 5.09 -12.74
CA LEU A 63 1.98 3.64 -12.84
C LEU A 63 2.14 3.15 -14.29
N LYS A 64 1.69 3.92 -15.28
CA LYS A 64 1.96 3.62 -16.69
C LYS A 64 3.45 3.64 -17.00
N ARG A 65 4.19 4.61 -16.49
CA ARG A 65 5.66 4.67 -16.64
C ARG A 65 6.38 3.51 -15.94
N GLU A 66 5.79 2.97 -14.87
CA GLU A 66 6.28 1.75 -14.21
C GLU A 66 5.92 0.47 -14.99
N GLY A 67 5.18 0.57 -16.06
CA GLY A 67 4.85 -0.55 -16.95
C GLY A 67 3.53 -1.27 -16.66
N PHE A 68 2.65 -0.69 -15.83
CA PHE A 68 1.32 -1.26 -15.60
C PHE A 68 0.36 -0.93 -16.74
N ASP A 69 -0.54 -1.86 -17.06
CA ASP A 69 -1.59 -1.65 -18.06
C ASP A 69 -2.58 -0.59 -17.57
N GLU A 70 -2.93 0.35 -18.45
CA GLU A 70 -3.85 1.45 -18.12
C GLU A 70 -5.22 0.96 -17.68
N ARG A 71 -5.73 -0.13 -18.28
CA ARG A 71 -7.03 -0.70 -17.91
C ARG A 71 -7.02 -1.22 -16.47
N ASP A 72 -5.92 -1.85 -16.05
CA ASP A 72 -5.77 -2.34 -14.68
C ASP A 72 -5.69 -1.18 -13.69
N ILE A 73 -4.97 -0.11 -14.06
CA ILE A 73 -4.87 1.11 -13.24
C ILE A 73 -6.25 1.75 -13.08
N LEU A 74 -6.98 1.95 -14.18
CA LEU A 74 -8.30 2.58 -14.17
C LEU A 74 -9.39 1.70 -13.55
N ALA A 75 -9.16 0.40 -13.45
CA ALA A 75 -10.04 -0.52 -12.73
C ALA A 75 -9.97 -0.35 -11.20
N HIS A 76 -8.94 0.34 -10.69
CA HIS A 76 -8.85 0.65 -9.26
C HIS A 76 -10.04 1.49 -8.81
N LYS A 77 -10.76 0.99 -7.81
CA LYS A 77 -11.88 1.71 -7.17
C LYS A 77 -11.43 2.17 -5.79
N PRO A 78 -11.30 3.49 -5.55
CA PRO A 78 -10.98 3.99 -4.22
C PRO A 78 -11.96 3.45 -3.17
N SER A 79 -11.41 2.88 -2.11
CA SER A 79 -12.15 2.36 -0.97
C SER A 79 -12.00 3.32 0.22
N PHE A 80 -12.86 3.18 1.22
CA PHE A 80 -12.86 4.00 2.43
C PHE A 80 -12.98 3.13 3.69
N LYS A 81 -12.58 3.66 4.84
CA LYS A 81 -12.57 2.93 6.11
C LYS A 81 -13.91 2.36 6.56
N THR A 82 -15.02 2.77 5.94
CA THR A 82 -16.34 2.17 6.16
C THR A 82 -16.51 0.82 5.47
N ASP A 83 -15.67 0.48 4.51
CA ASP A 83 -15.51 -0.88 3.99
C ASP A 83 -14.67 -1.69 4.99
N LYS A 84 -15.35 -2.17 6.02
CA LYS A 84 -14.73 -2.82 7.18
C LYS A 84 -14.03 -4.14 6.82
N GLU A 85 -14.47 -4.83 5.78
CA GLU A 85 -13.97 -6.15 5.42
C GLU A 85 -12.45 -6.13 5.17
N ARG A 86 -11.93 -5.11 4.47
CA ARG A 86 -10.50 -4.97 4.23
C ARG A 86 -9.70 -4.82 5.52
N PHE A 87 -10.21 -4.05 6.46
CA PHE A 87 -9.57 -3.85 7.78
C PHE A 87 -9.66 -5.09 8.66
N GLU A 88 -10.77 -5.81 8.63
CA GLU A 88 -10.96 -7.02 9.42
C GLU A 88 -10.05 -8.16 8.94
N LYS A 89 -9.96 -8.35 7.64
CA LYS A 89 -9.10 -9.39 7.03
C LYS A 89 -7.62 -9.08 7.08
N ALA A 90 -7.21 -7.81 7.22
CA ALA A 90 -5.81 -7.43 7.23
C ALA A 90 -5.04 -8.09 8.38
N ASP A 91 -3.90 -8.69 8.06
CA ASP A 91 -2.92 -9.13 9.05
C ASP A 91 -2.00 -7.96 9.44
N VAL A 92 -1.76 -7.04 8.50
CA VAL A 92 -1.04 -5.78 8.73
C VAL A 92 -1.71 -4.63 7.98
N ILE A 93 -1.77 -3.46 8.61
CA ILE A 93 -2.25 -2.21 8.02
C ILE A 93 -1.05 -1.26 7.93
N ILE A 94 -0.71 -0.85 6.72
CA ILE A 94 0.47 -0.04 6.45
C ILE A 94 0.04 1.34 5.94
N GLY A 95 0.31 2.36 6.72
CA GLY A 95 0.00 3.75 6.38
C GLY A 95 1.24 4.59 6.09
N MET A 96 1.03 5.82 5.65
CA MET A 96 2.11 6.71 5.22
C MET A 96 2.66 7.57 6.36
N SER A 97 1.91 7.71 7.46
CA SER A 97 2.29 8.52 8.62
C SER A 97 1.53 8.10 9.87
N HIS A 98 1.94 8.61 11.03
CA HIS A 98 1.21 8.40 12.28
C HIS A 98 -0.19 9.05 12.27
N THR A 99 -0.41 10.07 11.47
CA THR A 99 -1.74 10.68 11.28
C THR A 99 -2.73 9.64 10.71
N HIS A 100 -2.32 8.83 9.75
CA HIS A 100 -3.18 7.78 9.21
C HIS A 100 -3.51 6.70 10.24
N LYS A 101 -2.64 6.49 11.23
CA LYS A 101 -2.94 5.61 12.37
C LYS A 101 -4.11 6.15 13.19
N LEU A 102 -4.09 7.44 13.50
CA LEU A 102 -5.17 8.08 14.26
C LEU A 102 -6.51 8.03 13.53
N LEU A 103 -6.48 8.13 12.20
CA LEU A 103 -7.67 8.07 11.35
C LEU A 103 -8.16 6.63 11.08
N THR A 104 -7.31 5.63 11.31
CA THR A 104 -7.69 4.22 11.23
C THR A 104 -8.66 3.89 12.36
N PRO A 105 -9.78 3.14 12.11
CA PRO A 105 -10.71 2.79 13.17
C PRO A 105 -10.00 2.10 14.35
N GLY A 106 -10.34 2.53 15.57
CA GLY A 106 -9.60 2.20 16.80
C GLY A 106 -9.32 0.73 17.01
N LYS A 107 -10.32 -0.12 16.73
CA LYS A 107 -10.17 -1.58 16.93
C LYS A 107 -9.10 -2.23 16.04
N TYR A 108 -8.69 -1.58 14.94
CA TYR A 108 -7.68 -2.09 14.01
C TYR A 108 -6.29 -1.47 14.21
N ARG A 109 -6.15 -0.44 15.05
CA ARG A 109 -4.87 0.28 15.23
C ARG A 109 -3.72 -0.59 15.72
N LYS A 110 -4.01 -1.67 16.43
CA LYS A 110 -2.98 -2.63 16.87
C LYS A 110 -2.27 -3.35 15.70
N LYS A 111 -2.89 -3.40 14.53
CA LYS A 111 -2.30 -3.97 13.31
C LYS A 111 -1.54 -2.94 12.48
N TYR A 112 -1.54 -1.68 12.88
CA TYR A 112 -1.02 -0.56 12.12
C TYR A 112 0.49 -0.38 12.32
N VAL A 113 1.17 -0.15 11.21
CA VAL A 113 2.57 0.27 11.16
C VAL A 113 2.72 1.29 10.02
N THR A 114 3.66 2.22 10.10
CA THR A 114 3.98 3.07 8.95
C THR A 114 4.84 2.31 7.93
N LEU A 115 4.75 2.70 6.67
CA LEU A 115 5.53 2.06 5.60
C LEU A 115 7.05 2.17 5.87
N SER A 116 7.51 3.33 6.31
CA SER A 116 8.92 3.52 6.65
C SER A 116 9.38 2.63 7.81
N GLU A 117 8.57 2.50 8.85
CA GLU A 117 8.87 1.59 9.97
C GLU A 117 8.86 0.12 9.53
N ALA A 118 7.87 -0.28 8.72
CA ALA A 118 7.78 -1.63 8.16
C ALA A 118 8.98 -1.96 7.27
N ALA A 119 9.47 -0.98 6.52
CA ALA A 119 10.60 -1.14 5.61
C ALA A 119 11.96 -1.07 6.30
N THR A 120 12.15 -0.12 7.21
CA THR A 120 13.48 0.23 7.75
C THR A 120 13.62 0.12 9.26
N GLY A 121 12.52 -0.05 9.98
CA GLY A 121 12.48 0.02 11.45
C GLY A 121 12.50 1.44 12.01
N LYS A 122 12.53 2.48 11.16
CA LYS A 122 12.58 3.88 11.57
C LYS A 122 11.42 4.67 10.95
N TYR A 123 10.84 5.58 11.73
CA TYR A 123 9.79 6.45 11.25
C TYR A 123 10.34 7.56 10.36
N SER A 124 9.79 7.66 9.16
CA SER A 124 10.00 8.76 8.22
C SER A 124 8.71 8.93 7.41
N PRO A 125 7.90 9.96 7.69
CA PRO A 125 6.60 10.10 7.02
C PRO A 125 6.79 10.38 5.53
N VAL A 126 5.90 9.81 4.72
CA VAL A 126 5.84 10.11 3.29
C VAL A 126 4.93 11.33 3.07
N PRO A 127 5.44 12.43 2.51
CA PRO A 127 4.64 13.63 2.26
C PRO A 127 3.43 13.35 1.37
N ASP A 128 2.40 14.17 1.50
CA ASP A 128 1.25 14.12 0.60
C ASP A 128 1.67 14.68 -0.77
N PRO A 129 1.65 13.88 -1.85
CA PRO A 129 2.05 14.34 -3.17
C PRO A 129 1.10 15.38 -3.80
N PHE A 130 -0.11 15.56 -3.27
CA PHE A 130 -0.98 16.68 -3.66
C PHE A 130 -0.37 18.06 -3.35
N LEU A 131 0.56 18.11 -2.38
CA LEU A 131 1.29 19.34 -2.04
C LEU A 131 2.48 19.59 -2.97
N ALA A 132 2.79 18.68 -3.87
CA ALA A 132 3.88 18.83 -4.82
C ALA A 132 3.56 19.93 -5.84
N THR A 133 4.49 20.90 -5.97
CA THR A 133 4.35 22.05 -6.87
C THR A 133 4.76 21.75 -8.31
N SER A 134 5.42 20.62 -8.56
CA SER A 134 5.91 20.19 -9.87
C SER A 134 5.77 18.68 -10.06
N GLN A 135 5.80 18.24 -11.32
CA GLN A 135 5.84 16.83 -11.67
C GLN A 135 7.10 16.17 -11.10
N GLN A 136 8.23 16.85 -11.14
CA GLN A 136 9.50 16.34 -10.59
C GLN A 136 9.40 16.08 -9.07
N SER A 137 8.81 17.00 -8.32
CA SER A 137 8.59 16.86 -6.88
C SER A 137 7.64 15.70 -6.57
N TYR A 138 6.58 15.53 -7.36
CA TYR A 138 5.66 14.41 -7.28
C TYR A 138 6.38 13.07 -7.52
N ASP A 139 7.12 12.98 -8.62
CA ASP A 139 7.85 11.77 -8.99
C ASP A 139 8.88 11.37 -7.92
N LYS A 140 9.55 12.36 -7.33
CA LYS A 140 10.50 12.13 -6.23
C LYS A 140 9.84 11.47 -5.02
N THR A 141 8.65 11.93 -4.64
CA THR A 141 7.87 11.32 -3.56
C THR A 141 7.51 9.87 -3.89
N MET A 142 7.08 9.62 -5.12
CA MET A 142 6.71 8.27 -5.55
C MET A 142 7.94 7.33 -5.61
N GLN A 143 9.14 7.84 -5.94
CA GLN A 143 10.37 7.05 -5.86
C GLN A 143 10.74 6.68 -4.42
N VAL A 144 10.50 7.56 -3.46
CA VAL A 144 10.65 7.23 -2.03
C VAL A 144 9.72 6.09 -1.63
N LEU A 145 8.45 6.14 -2.05
CA LEU A 145 7.50 5.04 -1.84
C LEU A 145 7.99 3.73 -2.44
N LYS A 146 8.46 3.76 -3.67
CA LYS A 146 9.00 2.57 -4.36
C LYS A 146 10.14 1.94 -3.56
N GLY A 147 11.07 2.75 -3.05
CA GLY A 147 12.17 2.30 -2.20
C GLY A 147 11.69 1.59 -0.94
N PHE A 148 10.73 2.17 -0.23
CA PHE A 148 10.16 1.57 0.97
C PHE A 148 9.38 0.29 0.68
N VAL A 149 8.59 0.25 -0.39
CA VAL A 149 7.86 -0.96 -0.78
C VAL A 149 8.81 -2.10 -1.12
N THR A 150 9.91 -1.81 -1.81
CA THR A 150 10.94 -2.80 -2.15
C THR A 150 11.61 -3.38 -0.90
N GLN A 151 11.94 -2.52 0.07
CA GLN A 151 12.52 -2.95 1.35
C GLN A 151 11.50 -3.76 2.17
N TYR A 152 10.25 -3.32 2.20
CA TYR A 152 9.17 -4.05 2.88
C TYR A 152 8.95 -5.43 2.26
N PHE A 153 8.96 -5.54 0.94
CA PHE A 153 8.84 -6.82 0.23
C PHE A 153 9.89 -7.83 0.73
N SER A 154 11.14 -7.42 0.86
CA SER A 154 12.21 -8.29 1.38
C SER A 154 11.93 -8.76 2.82
N LYS A 155 11.43 -7.87 3.66
CA LYS A 155 11.06 -8.22 5.04
C LYS A 155 9.85 -9.14 5.11
N LEU A 156 8.84 -8.90 4.28
CA LEU A 156 7.66 -9.75 4.18
C LEU A 156 8.06 -11.17 3.73
N LYS A 157 8.94 -11.28 2.76
CA LYS A 157 9.45 -12.57 2.29
C LYS A 157 10.13 -13.34 3.44
N SER A 158 11.02 -12.68 4.17
CA SER A 158 11.70 -13.28 5.32
C SER A 158 10.72 -13.70 6.43
N LEU A 159 9.69 -12.90 6.69
CA LEU A 159 8.65 -13.22 7.68
C LEU A 159 7.89 -14.49 7.30
N LEU A 160 7.48 -14.62 6.04
CA LEU A 160 6.67 -15.75 5.59
C LEU A 160 7.49 -17.02 5.33
N GLU A 161 8.79 -16.91 5.09
CA GLU A 161 9.71 -18.06 5.04
C GLU A 161 9.86 -18.71 6.40
N LYS A 162 9.88 -17.95 7.48
CA LYS A 162 9.98 -18.46 8.86
C LYS A 162 8.70 -19.18 9.33
N GLN A 163 7.60 -19.04 8.60
CA GLN A 163 6.31 -19.66 8.91
C GLN A 163 6.09 -20.98 8.14
N LYS A 164 7.06 -21.42 7.33
CA LYS A 164 7.09 -22.73 6.69
C LYS A 164 7.61 -23.79 7.68
#